data_05722aac4213eaa2feeec63e2b686353
#
_entry.id   05722aac4213eaa2feeec63e2b686353
#
_cell.length_a   1.000
_cell.length_b   1.000
_cell.length_c   1.000
_cell.angle_alpha   90.00
_cell.angle_beta   90.00
_cell.angle_gamma   90.00
#
_symmetry.space_group_name_H-M   'P 1'
#
loop_
_entity.id
_entity.type
_entity.pdbx_description
1 polymer ?
#
loop_
_entity_poly.entity_id
_entity_poly.type
_entity_poly.pdbx_seq_one_letter_code
_entity_poly.pdbx_strand_id
1 'polypeptide(L)'
;MKRLIVTSDDFGVAPAVNEAVEQAHTQGILTAASLMVAGDAAADAVVRAKRLPSLGVGLHLVLVEGRPMLPADQVPDLVDETGHFRTNMALAGVNFFFRPSVRRQLAAEIEAQFAAFAATCLPLDHVNAHKHFHLHPTIAGLILSIGRRYGLTAARAPVEPIDMIAAIEPVPQTLAGRIAAPYARGVARRFRAAGLVVPDRVLGLAWSGHMTTTRVRALIAALPPGLTELYCHPATEDAYPGSAPGYAYRAELAALLDPGVRALVGDRDIHLCRFADATAKKELAA
;
A
#
# COMPACT_ATOMS: atom_id res chain seq x y z
N MET A 1 -4.85 0.83 -23.59
CA MET A 1 -4.94 -0.37 -22.73
C MET A 1 -5.21 0.08 -21.30
N LYS A 2 -6.15 -0.54 -20.62
CA LYS A 2 -6.45 -0.34 -19.20
C LYS A 2 -5.74 -1.41 -18.40
N ARG A 3 -4.86 -1.01 -17.47
CA ARG A 3 -4.16 -1.94 -16.57
C ARG A 3 -4.56 -1.62 -15.14
N LEU A 4 -4.92 -2.66 -14.38
CA LEU A 4 -5.39 -2.54 -13.02
C LEU A 4 -4.55 -3.41 -12.08
N ILE A 5 -3.95 -2.79 -11.08
CA ILE A 5 -3.37 -3.46 -9.92
C ILE A 5 -4.41 -3.36 -8.81
N VAL A 6 -4.76 -4.47 -8.20
CA VAL A 6 -5.64 -4.50 -7.02
C VAL A 6 -4.81 -4.94 -5.84
N THR A 7 -4.61 -4.03 -4.87
CA THR A 7 -3.70 -4.23 -3.75
C THR A 7 -4.47 -4.32 -2.42
N SER A 8 -4.15 -5.33 -1.62
CA SER A 8 -4.52 -5.38 -0.20
C SER A 8 -3.41 -4.79 0.64
N ASP A 9 -3.70 -3.76 1.42
CA ASP A 9 -2.78 -3.26 2.44
C ASP A 9 -2.87 -4.10 3.73
N ASP A 10 -1.94 -3.88 4.66
CA ASP A 10 -1.86 -4.49 5.99
C ASP A 10 -1.71 -6.04 6.00
N PHE A 11 -1.27 -6.67 4.91
CA PHE A 11 -0.96 -8.11 4.88
C PHE A 11 0.07 -8.46 5.94
N GLY A 12 -0.22 -9.43 6.80
CA GLY A 12 0.65 -9.81 7.92
C GLY A 12 0.28 -9.18 9.27
N VAL A 13 -0.68 -8.24 9.32
CA VAL A 13 -1.11 -7.64 10.59
C VAL A 13 -1.89 -8.66 11.44
N ALA A 14 -2.77 -9.44 10.84
CA ALA A 14 -3.62 -10.44 11.52
C ALA A 14 -3.95 -11.63 10.60
N PRO A 15 -4.25 -12.82 11.15
CA PRO A 15 -4.66 -13.98 10.36
C PRO A 15 -5.89 -13.73 9.48
N ALA A 16 -6.86 -12.94 9.97
CA ALA A 16 -8.07 -12.57 9.22
C ALA A 16 -7.78 -11.78 7.94
N VAL A 17 -6.74 -10.93 7.95
CA VAL A 17 -6.27 -10.22 6.75
C VAL A 17 -5.56 -11.17 5.81
N ASN A 18 -4.71 -12.06 6.34
CA ASN A 18 -3.96 -13.02 5.53
C ASN A 18 -4.89 -13.99 4.79
N GLU A 19 -5.92 -14.46 5.46
CA GLU A 19 -6.95 -15.31 4.86
C GLU A 19 -7.72 -14.57 3.77
N ALA A 20 -8.11 -13.30 4.01
CA ALA A 20 -8.80 -12.49 3.02
C ALA A 20 -7.95 -12.25 1.77
N VAL A 21 -6.65 -12.01 1.92
CA VAL A 21 -5.70 -11.88 0.80
C VAL A 21 -5.66 -13.17 -0.03
N GLU A 22 -5.54 -14.33 0.62
CA GLU A 22 -5.54 -15.62 -0.08
C GLU A 22 -6.86 -15.86 -0.84
N GLN A 23 -8.01 -15.62 -0.20
CA GLN A 23 -9.32 -15.74 -0.83
C GLN A 23 -9.48 -14.78 -2.01
N ALA A 24 -9.19 -13.48 -1.80
CA ALA A 24 -9.35 -12.45 -2.82
C ALA A 24 -8.42 -12.65 -4.03
N HIS A 25 -7.23 -13.24 -3.82
CA HIS A 25 -6.31 -13.57 -4.90
C HIS A 25 -6.75 -14.82 -5.67
N THR A 26 -7.16 -15.87 -4.98
CA THR A 26 -7.49 -17.15 -5.62
C THR A 26 -8.88 -17.17 -6.25
N GLN A 27 -9.83 -16.42 -5.71
CA GLN A 27 -11.26 -16.46 -6.11
C GLN A 27 -11.78 -15.13 -6.66
N GLY A 28 -11.05 -14.02 -6.42
CA GLY A 28 -11.45 -12.67 -6.77
C GLY A 28 -10.54 -12.00 -7.80
N ILE A 29 -10.35 -10.70 -7.61
CA ILE A 29 -9.57 -9.84 -8.53
C ILE A 29 -8.26 -9.31 -7.93
N LEU A 30 -7.87 -9.73 -6.72
CA LEU A 30 -6.66 -9.23 -6.04
C LEU A 30 -5.40 -9.68 -6.79
N THR A 31 -4.48 -8.75 -7.06
CA THR A 31 -3.22 -9.03 -7.77
C THR A 31 -1.97 -8.78 -6.93
N ALA A 32 -2.08 -7.96 -5.89
CA ALA A 32 -0.95 -7.59 -5.04
C ALA A 32 -1.36 -7.48 -3.57
N ALA A 33 -0.39 -7.61 -2.68
CA ALA A 33 -0.54 -7.35 -1.25
C ALA A 33 0.70 -6.67 -0.69
N SER A 34 0.51 -5.80 0.31
CA SER A 34 1.60 -5.04 0.94
C SER A 34 1.86 -5.59 2.33
N LEU A 35 3.01 -6.26 2.52
CA LEU A 35 3.38 -7.01 3.72
C LEU A 35 3.93 -6.09 4.82
N MET A 36 3.31 -6.11 5.98
CA MET A 36 3.84 -5.58 7.25
C MET A 36 4.81 -6.61 7.86
N VAL A 37 6.10 -6.42 7.67
CA VAL A 37 7.12 -7.40 8.12
C VAL A 37 7.22 -7.54 9.65
N ALA A 38 6.79 -6.51 10.40
CA ALA A 38 6.71 -6.51 11.86
C ALA A 38 5.31 -6.87 12.38
N GLY A 39 4.36 -7.25 11.52
CA GLY A 39 3.01 -7.63 11.91
C GLY A 39 2.98 -8.97 12.66
N ASP A 40 2.07 -9.11 13.61
CA ASP A 40 1.96 -10.31 14.47
C ASP A 40 1.69 -11.60 13.66
N ALA A 41 1.08 -11.48 12.47
CA ALA A 41 0.82 -12.58 11.55
C ALA A 41 1.73 -12.59 10.31
N ALA A 42 2.87 -11.87 10.33
CA ALA A 42 3.77 -11.78 9.18
C ALA A 42 4.31 -13.14 8.72
N ALA A 43 4.63 -14.04 9.66
CA ALA A 43 5.12 -15.38 9.34
C ALA A 43 4.07 -16.21 8.55
N ASP A 44 2.80 -16.17 8.98
CA ASP A 44 1.69 -16.83 8.26
C ASP A 44 1.49 -16.20 6.87
N ALA A 45 1.54 -14.86 6.78
CA ALA A 45 1.47 -14.15 5.50
C ALA A 45 2.54 -14.63 4.50
N VAL A 46 3.79 -14.76 4.95
CA VAL A 46 4.90 -15.26 4.12
C VAL A 46 4.67 -16.70 3.66
N VAL A 47 4.18 -17.58 4.54
CA VAL A 47 3.85 -18.96 4.19
C VAL A 47 2.77 -19.03 3.12
N ARG A 48 1.71 -18.22 3.24
CA ARG A 48 0.64 -18.12 2.24
C ARG A 48 1.17 -17.56 0.92
N ALA A 49 1.91 -16.45 0.96
CA ALA A 49 2.48 -15.82 -0.23
C ALA A 49 3.37 -16.77 -1.05
N LYS A 50 4.16 -17.62 -0.40
CA LYS A 50 5.01 -18.63 -1.07
C LYS A 50 4.20 -19.68 -1.84
N ARG A 51 2.94 -19.90 -1.48
CA ARG A 51 2.02 -20.80 -2.22
C ARG A 51 1.28 -20.09 -3.35
N LEU A 52 1.38 -18.76 -3.43
CA LEU A 52 0.67 -17.90 -4.38
C LEU A 52 1.67 -17.14 -5.28
N PRO A 53 2.40 -17.83 -6.19
CA PRO A 53 3.48 -17.21 -6.97
C PRO A 53 2.99 -16.12 -7.94
N SER A 54 1.70 -16.08 -8.23
CA SER A 54 1.06 -15.02 -9.02
C SER A 54 0.69 -13.78 -8.21
N LEU A 55 0.73 -13.82 -6.87
CA LEU A 55 0.51 -12.67 -6.01
C LEU A 55 1.77 -11.79 -5.97
N GLY A 56 1.64 -10.51 -6.35
CA GLY A 56 2.70 -9.53 -6.15
C GLY A 56 2.78 -9.11 -4.68
N VAL A 57 3.90 -9.40 -4.00
CA VAL A 57 4.05 -9.01 -2.60
C VAL A 57 5.02 -7.84 -2.49
N GLY A 58 4.53 -6.72 -1.98
CA GLY A 58 5.33 -5.52 -1.68
C GLY A 58 5.62 -5.36 -0.19
N LEU A 59 6.50 -4.42 0.13
CA LEU A 59 6.78 -4.02 1.50
C LEU A 59 5.83 -2.88 1.92
N HIS A 60 5.03 -3.11 2.97
CA HIS A 60 4.23 -2.10 3.65
C HIS A 60 5.02 -1.51 4.81
N LEU A 61 5.69 -0.37 4.59
CA LEU A 61 6.47 0.29 5.64
C LEU A 61 5.57 0.81 6.76
N VAL A 62 5.85 0.40 7.99
CA VAL A 62 5.18 0.88 9.20
C VAL A 62 6.12 1.81 9.95
N LEU A 63 5.74 3.09 10.09
CA LEU A 63 6.52 4.14 10.75
C LEU A 63 5.66 4.98 11.71
N VAL A 64 4.43 4.55 11.89
CA VAL A 64 3.41 5.12 12.77
C VAL A 64 2.45 3.99 13.13
N GLU A 65 1.94 3.99 14.35
CA GLU A 65 1.02 2.94 14.83
C GLU A 65 1.49 1.52 14.49
N GLY A 66 1.94 0.77 15.44
CA GLY A 66 2.51 -0.56 15.24
C GLY A 66 3.87 -0.71 15.89
N ARG A 67 4.54 -1.82 15.63
CA ARG A 67 5.84 -2.14 16.23
C ARG A 67 6.98 -1.89 15.25
N PRO A 68 8.14 -1.37 15.73
CA PRO A 68 9.35 -1.30 14.92
C PRO A 68 9.95 -2.72 14.73
N MET A 69 10.76 -2.85 13.69
CA MET A 69 11.63 -4.02 13.50
C MET A 69 12.83 -3.97 14.45
N LEU A 70 13.34 -2.77 14.71
CA LEU A 70 14.47 -2.59 15.63
C LEU A 70 14.00 -2.57 17.09
N PRO A 71 14.84 -3.02 18.03
CA PRO A 71 14.60 -2.82 19.45
C PRO A 71 14.35 -1.36 19.81
N ALA A 72 13.45 -1.10 20.76
CA ALA A 72 13.02 0.25 21.13
C ALA A 72 14.18 1.16 21.59
N ASP A 73 15.22 0.59 22.21
CA ASP A 73 16.43 1.29 22.64
C ASP A 73 17.32 1.77 21.46
N GLN A 74 17.17 1.18 20.29
CA GLN A 74 17.84 1.64 19.07
C GLN A 74 17.08 2.74 18.32
N VAL A 75 15.76 2.85 18.57
CA VAL A 75 14.88 3.83 17.94
C VAL A 75 14.04 4.64 18.96
N PRO A 76 14.63 5.12 20.07
CA PRO A 76 13.87 5.71 21.18
C PRO A 76 13.10 6.98 20.80
N ASP A 77 13.54 7.72 19.80
CA ASP A 77 12.82 8.90 19.32
C ASP A 77 11.59 8.56 18.45
N LEU A 78 11.51 7.33 17.89
CA LEU A 78 10.41 6.90 17.02
C LEU A 78 9.27 6.27 17.81
N VAL A 79 9.55 5.72 18.99
CA VAL A 79 8.60 4.94 19.79
C VAL A 79 8.12 5.69 21.02
N ASP A 80 7.03 5.22 21.59
CA ASP A 80 6.51 5.63 22.89
C ASP A 80 7.04 4.73 24.03
N GLU A 81 6.53 4.93 25.23
CA GLU A 81 6.93 4.18 26.43
C GLU A 81 6.56 2.68 26.36
N THR A 82 5.65 2.31 25.49
CA THR A 82 5.24 0.90 25.27
C THR A 82 6.11 0.20 24.21
N GLY A 83 7.03 0.93 23.57
CA GLY A 83 7.86 0.43 22.49
C GLY A 83 7.16 0.38 21.12
N HIS A 84 5.98 0.99 21.00
CA HIS A 84 5.28 1.11 19.71
C HIS A 84 5.58 2.47 19.06
N PHE A 85 5.46 2.53 17.74
CA PHE A 85 5.55 3.81 17.04
C PHE A 85 4.53 4.80 17.55
N ARG A 86 4.95 6.06 17.66
CA ARG A 86 4.08 7.16 18.07
C ARG A 86 2.91 7.32 17.09
N THR A 87 1.73 7.67 17.60
CA THR A 87 0.50 7.84 16.80
C THR A 87 0.35 9.23 16.20
N ASN A 88 1.03 10.24 16.73
CA ASN A 88 0.96 11.63 16.24
C ASN A 88 1.83 11.81 14.99
N MET A 89 1.23 11.55 13.81
CA MET A 89 1.90 11.66 12.51
C MET A 89 2.47 13.05 12.22
N ALA A 90 1.77 14.12 12.64
CA ALA A 90 2.21 15.49 12.38
C ALA A 90 3.51 15.80 13.13
N LEU A 91 3.57 15.45 14.42
CA LEU A 91 4.77 15.62 15.25
C LEU A 91 5.91 14.71 14.77
N ALA A 92 5.60 13.46 14.43
CA ALA A 92 6.57 12.52 13.86
C ALA A 92 7.18 13.10 12.57
N GLY A 93 6.36 13.59 11.64
CA GLY A 93 6.82 14.22 10.40
C GLY A 93 7.73 15.44 10.64
N VAL A 94 7.36 16.33 11.56
CA VAL A 94 8.23 17.46 11.94
C VAL A 94 9.59 16.96 12.45
N ASN A 95 9.60 15.96 13.33
CA ASN A 95 10.84 15.38 13.86
C ASN A 95 11.69 14.71 12.76
N PHE A 96 11.06 13.97 11.84
CA PHE A 96 11.74 13.35 10.69
C PHE A 96 12.40 14.37 9.76
N PHE A 97 11.83 15.57 9.68
CA PHE A 97 12.37 16.64 8.85
C PHE A 97 13.50 17.41 9.52
N PHE A 98 13.34 17.82 10.78
CA PHE A 98 14.22 18.77 11.44
C PHE A 98 15.28 18.17 12.37
N ARG A 99 15.09 16.93 12.88
CA ARG A 99 15.99 16.33 13.86
C ARG A 99 16.92 15.26 13.22
N PRO A 100 18.22 15.54 13.07
CA PRO A 100 19.16 14.58 12.45
C PRO A 100 19.28 13.25 13.20
N SER A 101 19.16 13.25 14.55
CA SER A 101 19.16 12.00 15.34
C SER A 101 17.97 11.12 14.99
N VAL A 102 16.77 11.70 14.93
CA VAL A 102 15.54 11.00 14.57
C VAL A 102 15.61 10.47 13.14
N ARG A 103 16.19 11.26 12.22
CA ARG A 103 16.38 10.84 10.83
C ARG A 103 17.31 9.64 10.69
N ARG A 104 18.36 9.54 11.53
CA ARG A 104 19.23 8.35 11.55
C ARG A 104 18.50 7.12 12.05
N GLN A 105 17.71 7.23 13.12
CA GLN A 105 16.87 6.14 13.62
C GLN A 105 15.84 5.71 12.58
N LEU A 106 15.17 6.66 11.92
CA LEU A 106 14.22 6.41 10.84
C LEU A 106 14.88 5.65 9.67
N ALA A 107 16.10 6.03 9.28
CA ALA A 107 16.84 5.35 8.22
C ALA A 107 17.20 3.92 8.61
N ALA A 108 17.64 3.71 9.85
CA ALA A 108 17.95 2.37 10.38
C ALA A 108 16.71 1.48 10.43
N GLU A 109 15.57 2.02 10.86
CA GLU A 109 14.31 1.28 10.92
C GLU A 109 13.80 0.91 9.51
N ILE A 110 13.81 1.84 8.55
CA ILE A 110 13.43 1.54 7.17
C ILE A 110 14.36 0.47 6.58
N GLU A 111 15.67 0.55 6.83
CA GLU A 111 16.62 -0.47 6.42
C GLU A 111 16.28 -1.84 7.02
N ALA A 112 15.96 -1.88 8.32
CA ALA A 112 15.60 -3.11 9.01
C ALA A 112 14.33 -3.75 8.42
N GLN A 113 13.32 -2.94 8.05
CA GLN A 113 12.11 -3.44 7.40
C GLN A 113 12.39 -3.99 5.99
N PHE A 114 13.23 -3.33 5.19
CA PHE A 114 13.66 -3.88 3.89
C PHE A 114 14.47 -5.17 4.06
N ALA A 115 15.38 -5.24 5.04
CA ALA A 115 16.16 -6.44 5.33
C ALA A 115 15.28 -7.60 5.78
N ALA A 116 14.28 -7.33 6.63
CA ALA A 116 13.31 -8.33 7.06
C ALA A 116 12.47 -8.85 5.88
N PHE A 117 12.05 -7.96 4.97
CA PHE A 117 11.37 -8.37 3.74
C PHE A 117 12.28 -9.27 2.89
N ALA A 118 13.52 -8.87 2.65
CA ALA A 118 14.47 -9.66 1.88
C ALA A 118 14.72 -11.06 2.50
N ALA A 119 14.74 -11.15 3.83
CA ALA A 119 14.88 -12.42 4.56
C ALA A 119 13.70 -13.39 4.32
N THR A 120 12.54 -12.91 3.87
CA THR A 120 11.41 -13.77 3.48
C THR A 120 11.69 -14.58 2.21
N CYS A 121 12.64 -14.15 1.40
CA CYS A 121 12.92 -14.65 0.05
C CYS A 121 11.76 -14.46 -0.95
N LEU A 122 10.80 -13.60 -0.67
CA LEU A 122 9.78 -13.20 -1.62
C LEU A 122 10.37 -12.13 -2.58
N PRO A 123 10.02 -12.16 -3.88
CA PRO A 123 10.35 -11.07 -4.79
C PRO A 123 9.69 -9.76 -4.34
N LEU A 124 10.45 -8.66 -4.27
CA LEU A 124 9.92 -7.35 -3.90
C LEU A 124 9.16 -6.74 -5.08
N ASP A 125 7.82 -6.85 -5.07
CA ASP A 125 6.97 -6.35 -6.15
C ASP A 125 6.86 -4.81 -6.13
N HIS A 126 6.69 -4.20 -4.95
CA HIS A 126 6.54 -2.76 -4.77
C HIS A 126 6.80 -2.32 -3.32
N VAL A 127 6.79 -1.02 -3.09
CA VAL A 127 6.77 -0.43 -1.75
C VAL A 127 5.66 0.61 -1.61
N ASN A 128 5.03 0.62 -0.46
CA ASN A 128 4.17 1.70 0.02
C ASN A 128 4.36 1.89 1.53
N ALA A 129 3.51 2.63 2.22
CA ALA A 129 3.60 2.75 3.67
C ALA A 129 2.23 2.92 4.30
N HIS A 130 2.10 2.42 5.51
CA HIS A 130 0.94 2.59 6.37
C HIS A 130 0.58 4.07 6.51
N LYS A 131 -0.71 4.38 6.42
CA LYS A 131 -1.24 5.77 6.42
C LYS A 131 -0.58 6.69 5.38
N HIS A 132 -0.05 6.12 4.29
CA HIS A 132 0.62 6.87 3.21
C HIS A 132 1.78 7.75 3.70
N PHE A 133 2.44 7.37 4.81
CA PHE A 133 3.50 8.17 5.40
C PHE A 133 4.73 8.31 4.48
N HIS A 134 4.85 7.47 3.45
CA HIS A 134 5.85 7.62 2.37
C HIS A 134 5.70 8.90 1.54
N LEU A 135 4.61 9.64 1.69
CA LEU A 135 4.50 11.00 1.15
C LEU A 135 5.46 11.97 1.84
N HIS A 136 5.89 11.71 3.07
CA HIS A 136 6.86 12.57 3.74
C HIS A 136 8.20 12.62 2.99
N PRO A 137 8.80 13.82 2.70
CA PRO A 137 9.95 13.96 1.80
C PRO A 137 11.19 13.20 2.27
N THR A 138 11.40 13.12 3.58
CA THR A 138 12.50 12.35 4.18
C THR A 138 12.29 10.86 3.94
N ILE A 139 11.07 10.36 4.20
CA ILE A 139 10.73 8.94 3.99
C ILE A 139 10.84 8.59 2.51
N ALA A 140 10.27 9.38 1.60
CA ALA A 140 10.40 9.18 0.16
C ALA A 140 11.87 9.13 -0.29
N GLY A 141 12.72 9.99 0.28
CA GLY A 141 14.16 9.96 0.00
C GLY A 141 14.85 8.71 0.51
N LEU A 142 14.51 8.25 1.71
CA LEU A 142 15.06 7.02 2.30
C LEU A 142 14.59 5.77 1.53
N ILE A 143 13.33 5.71 1.12
CA ILE A 143 12.82 4.63 0.26
C ILE A 143 13.65 4.51 -1.02
N LEU A 144 13.95 5.63 -1.69
CA LEU A 144 14.75 5.61 -2.91
C LEU A 144 16.19 5.16 -2.66
N SER A 145 16.83 5.67 -1.61
CA SER A 145 18.24 5.36 -1.33
C SER A 145 18.43 3.94 -0.81
N ILE A 146 17.54 3.49 0.08
CA ILE A 146 17.59 2.17 0.70
C ILE A 146 17.05 1.12 -0.29
N GLY A 147 15.84 1.33 -0.82
CA GLY A 147 15.15 0.38 -1.68
C GLY A 147 15.95 -0.01 -2.93
N ARG A 148 16.77 0.91 -3.46
CA ARG A 148 17.70 0.59 -4.57
C ARG A 148 18.63 -0.58 -4.25
N ARG A 149 19.09 -0.70 -3.01
CA ARG A 149 19.97 -1.79 -2.57
C ARG A 149 19.24 -3.14 -2.49
N TYR A 150 17.93 -3.09 -2.38
CA TYR A 150 17.04 -4.25 -2.31
C TYR A 150 16.31 -4.52 -3.63
N GLY A 151 16.73 -3.89 -4.73
CA GLY A 151 16.14 -4.12 -6.05
C GLY A 151 14.76 -3.55 -6.25
N LEU A 152 14.39 -2.49 -5.51
CA LEU A 152 13.08 -1.83 -5.65
C LEU A 152 12.90 -1.25 -7.05
N THR A 153 11.84 -1.67 -7.75
CA THR A 153 11.50 -1.24 -9.11
C THR A 153 10.16 -0.51 -9.22
N ALA A 154 9.31 -0.59 -8.20
CA ALA A 154 7.99 0.04 -8.22
C ALA A 154 7.57 0.58 -6.84
N ALA A 155 6.77 1.64 -6.84
CA ALA A 155 6.25 2.24 -5.61
C ALA A 155 4.86 2.86 -5.83
N ARG A 156 4.01 2.82 -4.78
CA ARG A 156 2.78 3.61 -4.75
C ARG A 156 3.12 5.08 -4.54
N ALA A 157 2.43 5.97 -5.27
CA ALA A 157 2.25 7.36 -4.88
C ALA A 157 0.75 7.66 -4.97
N PRO A 158 0.07 7.99 -3.88
CA PRO A 158 -1.39 8.01 -3.78
C PRO A 158 -1.97 9.26 -4.45
N VAL A 159 -1.94 9.30 -5.78
CA VAL A 159 -2.54 10.35 -6.60
C VAL A 159 -3.95 9.91 -7.00
N GLU A 160 -4.95 10.36 -6.24
CA GLU A 160 -6.35 10.02 -6.52
C GLU A 160 -7.01 11.05 -7.45
N PRO A 161 -7.74 10.62 -8.49
CA PRO A 161 -8.47 11.50 -9.41
C PRO A 161 -9.80 11.94 -8.76
N ILE A 162 -9.78 13.03 -8.01
CA ILE A 162 -10.92 13.52 -7.22
C ILE A 162 -12.18 13.74 -8.07
N ASP A 163 -12.05 14.24 -9.30
CA ASP A 163 -13.19 14.47 -10.18
C ASP A 163 -13.90 13.15 -10.56
N MET A 164 -13.12 12.08 -10.78
CA MET A 164 -13.66 10.74 -11.03
C MET A 164 -14.40 10.19 -9.81
N ILE A 165 -13.83 10.37 -8.62
CA ILE A 165 -14.44 9.95 -7.36
C ILE A 165 -15.74 10.72 -7.12
N ALA A 166 -15.74 12.05 -7.26
CA ALA A 166 -16.89 12.90 -7.06
C ALA A 166 -18.04 12.64 -8.06
N ALA A 167 -17.72 12.16 -9.25
CA ALA A 167 -18.72 11.77 -10.25
C ALA A 167 -19.44 10.46 -9.89
N ILE A 168 -18.83 9.61 -9.06
CA ILE A 168 -19.46 8.38 -8.55
C ILE A 168 -20.25 8.66 -7.28
N GLU A 169 -19.62 9.29 -6.31
CA GLU A 169 -20.22 9.64 -5.03
C GLU A 169 -19.55 10.92 -4.49
N PRO A 170 -20.30 11.97 -4.17
CA PRO A 170 -19.76 13.20 -3.63
C PRO A 170 -18.96 12.95 -2.35
N VAL A 171 -17.69 13.39 -2.33
CA VAL A 171 -16.83 13.28 -1.16
C VAL A 171 -16.46 14.68 -0.68
N PRO A 172 -16.61 14.99 0.62
CA PRO A 172 -16.17 16.26 1.17
C PRO A 172 -14.68 16.49 0.93
N GLN A 173 -14.33 17.55 0.20
CA GLN A 173 -12.94 17.92 0.01
C GLN A 173 -12.42 18.62 1.26
N THR A 174 -11.59 17.91 2.02
CA THR A 174 -10.91 18.51 3.17
C THR A 174 -9.75 19.39 2.73
N LEU A 175 -9.39 20.40 3.53
CA LEU A 175 -8.23 21.24 3.29
C LEU A 175 -6.94 20.39 3.23
N ALA A 176 -6.83 19.40 4.10
CA ALA A 176 -5.71 18.46 4.11
C ALA A 176 -5.60 17.69 2.78
N GLY A 177 -6.70 17.19 2.23
CA GLY A 177 -6.71 16.51 0.93
C GLY A 177 -6.30 17.42 -0.22
N ARG A 178 -6.73 18.69 -0.21
CA ARG A 178 -6.34 19.69 -1.21
C ARG A 178 -4.84 20.00 -1.18
N ILE A 179 -4.22 19.99 -0.01
CA ILE A 179 -2.76 20.18 0.16
C ILE A 179 -2.03 18.88 -0.23
N ALA A 180 -2.51 17.73 0.18
CA ALA A 180 -1.87 16.44 -0.06
C ALA A 180 -1.78 16.07 -1.55
N ALA A 181 -2.78 16.43 -2.36
CA ALA A 181 -2.84 16.02 -3.77
C ALA A 181 -1.69 16.57 -4.65
N PRO A 182 -1.31 17.87 -4.61
CA PRO A 182 -0.13 18.38 -5.32
C PRO A 182 1.15 17.72 -4.83
N TYR A 183 1.21 17.44 -3.53
CA TYR A 183 2.36 16.82 -2.89
C TYR A 183 2.54 15.37 -3.35
N ALA A 184 1.47 14.58 -3.38
CA ALA A 184 1.48 13.22 -3.91
C ALA A 184 1.96 13.18 -5.38
N ARG A 185 1.53 14.15 -6.22
CA ARG A 185 2.04 14.31 -7.59
C ARG A 185 3.54 14.61 -7.64
N GLY A 186 4.05 15.40 -6.67
CA GLY A 186 5.48 15.66 -6.52
C GLY A 186 6.27 14.40 -6.21
N VAL A 187 5.80 13.59 -5.25
CA VAL A 187 6.41 12.29 -4.90
C VAL A 187 6.35 11.33 -6.07
N ALA A 188 5.22 11.23 -6.79
CA ALA A 188 5.10 10.39 -7.98
C ALA A 188 6.13 10.77 -9.06
N ARG A 189 6.31 12.06 -9.32
CA ARG A 189 7.35 12.54 -10.27
C ARG A 189 8.75 12.17 -9.81
N ARG A 190 9.05 12.33 -8.51
CA ARG A 190 10.35 11.99 -7.93
C ARG A 190 10.66 10.50 -8.05
N PHE A 191 9.69 9.63 -7.76
CA PHE A 191 9.84 8.19 -7.89
C PHE A 191 10.04 7.77 -9.36
N ARG A 192 9.24 8.32 -10.29
CA ARG A 192 9.40 8.07 -11.73
C ARG A 192 10.75 8.55 -12.26
N ALA A 193 11.23 9.73 -11.82
CA ALA A 193 12.54 10.24 -12.18
C ALA A 193 13.70 9.38 -11.66
N ALA A 194 13.49 8.65 -10.56
CA ALA A 194 14.43 7.67 -10.03
C ALA A 194 14.34 6.30 -10.73
N GLY A 195 13.49 6.16 -11.75
CA GLY A 195 13.33 4.94 -12.55
C GLY A 195 12.19 4.02 -12.10
N LEU A 196 11.54 4.28 -10.96
CA LEU A 196 10.49 3.41 -10.46
C LEU A 196 9.23 3.46 -11.34
N VAL A 197 8.54 2.33 -11.43
CA VAL A 197 7.16 2.27 -11.92
C VAL A 197 6.25 2.81 -10.82
N VAL A 198 5.39 3.76 -11.19
CA VAL A 198 4.40 4.36 -10.29
C VAL A 198 3.07 4.40 -11.03
N PRO A 199 1.98 3.89 -10.49
CA PRO A 199 0.65 3.99 -11.07
C PRO A 199 0.30 5.44 -11.47
N ASP A 200 -0.43 5.60 -12.56
CA ASP A 200 -0.87 6.93 -13.01
C ASP A 200 -1.87 7.52 -12.02
N ARG A 201 -2.62 6.64 -11.37
CA ARG A 201 -3.62 6.98 -10.34
C ARG A 201 -3.77 5.86 -9.32
N VAL A 202 -4.19 6.25 -8.11
CA VAL A 202 -4.52 5.33 -7.02
C VAL A 202 -5.94 5.61 -6.58
N LEU A 203 -6.76 4.56 -6.50
CA LEU A 203 -8.18 4.61 -6.10
C LEU A 203 -8.34 3.93 -4.74
N GLY A 204 -9.16 4.51 -3.87
CA GLY A 204 -9.45 3.97 -2.54
C GLY A 204 -9.12 4.92 -1.39
N LEU A 205 -8.49 6.10 -1.64
CA LEU A 205 -8.16 7.04 -0.56
C LEU A 205 -9.41 7.67 0.05
N ALA A 206 -10.31 8.16 -0.81
CA ALA A 206 -11.52 8.84 -0.37
C ALA A 206 -12.48 7.93 0.41
N TRP A 207 -12.42 6.63 0.17
CA TRP A 207 -13.26 5.62 0.78
C TRP A 207 -12.47 4.52 1.50
N SER A 208 -11.30 4.88 2.03
CA SER A 208 -10.44 3.93 2.75
C SER A 208 -11.21 3.22 3.88
N GLY A 209 -11.18 1.90 3.89
CA GLY A 209 -11.97 1.06 4.78
C GLY A 209 -13.45 0.89 4.38
N HIS A 210 -13.87 1.46 3.23
CA HIS A 210 -15.25 1.41 2.75
C HIS A 210 -15.35 1.18 1.24
N MET A 211 -14.44 0.41 0.67
CA MET A 211 -14.42 0.03 -0.74
C MET A 211 -15.47 -1.06 -1.01
N THR A 212 -16.75 -0.67 -0.90
CA THR A 212 -17.90 -1.57 -1.09
C THR A 212 -18.04 -2.05 -2.53
N THR A 213 -18.77 -3.14 -2.75
CA THR A 213 -19.06 -3.69 -4.10
C THR A 213 -19.59 -2.63 -5.05
N THR A 214 -20.49 -1.76 -4.60
CA THR A 214 -21.05 -0.69 -5.44
C THR A 214 -19.97 0.29 -5.90
N ARG A 215 -19.09 0.73 -4.99
CA ARG A 215 -18.00 1.65 -5.30
C ARG A 215 -16.97 1.01 -6.22
N VAL A 216 -16.57 -0.23 -5.94
CA VAL A 216 -15.61 -0.97 -6.78
C VAL A 216 -16.17 -1.18 -8.19
N ARG A 217 -17.44 -1.56 -8.34
CA ARG A 217 -18.10 -1.67 -9.65
C ARG A 217 -18.10 -0.34 -10.42
N ALA A 218 -18.45 0.75 -9.76
CA ALA A 218 -18.48 2.07 -10.38
C ALA A 218 -17.08 2.53 -10.83
N LEU A 219 -16.05 2.31 -10.00
CA LEU A 219 -14.66 2.62 -10.33
C LEU A 219 -14.16 1.82 -11.54
N ILE A 220 -14.41 0.52 -11.57
CA ILE A 220 -14.03 -0.36 -12.68
C ILE A 220 -14.76 0.04 -13.97
N ALA A 221 -16.06 0.35 -13.88
CA ALA A 221 -16.83 0.81 -15.03
C ALA A 221 -16.31 2.13 -15.62
N ALA A 222 -15.83 3.04 -14.78
CA ALA A 222 -15.28 4.35 -15.16
C ALA A 222 -13.77 4.34 -15.42
N LEU A 223 -13.07 3.19 -15.33
CA LEU A 223 -11.61 3.11 -15.39
C LEU A 223 -11.07 3.64 -16.72
N PRO A 224 -10.21 4.68 -16.71
CA PRO A 224 -9.60 5.22 -17.94
C PRO A 224 -8.36 4.41 -18.35
N PRO A 225 -7.86 4.59 -19.58
CA PRO A 225 -6.58 4.02 -20.00
C PRO A 225 -5.41 4.40 -19.08
N GLY A 226 -4.37 3.56 -19.06
CA GLY A 226 -3.17 3.74 -18.22
C GLY A 226 -3.08 2.68 -17.14
N LEU A 227 -2.13 2.87 -16.21
CA LEU A 227 -1.89 2.00 -15.05
C LEU A 227 -2.62 2.58 -13.83
N THR A 228 -3.59 1.86 -13.31
CA THR A 228 -4.33 2.23 -12.11
C THR A 228 -4.06 1.24 -11.00
N GLU A 229 -3.89 1.72 -9.78
CA GLU A 229 -3.94 0.93 -8.57
C GLU A 229 -5.27 1.18 -7.86
N LEU A 230 -5.96 0.11 -7.46
CA LEU A 230 -7.07 0.13 -6.54
C LEU A 230 -6.60 -0.57 -5.26
N TYR A 231 -6.59 0.14 -4.14
CA TYR A 231 -6.19 -0.47 -2.87
C TYR A 231 -7.36 -0.53 -1.88
N CYS A 232 -7.30 -1.51 -1.00
CA CYS A 232 -8.30 -1.78 0.02
C CYS A 232 -7.68 -2.54 1.20
N HIS A 233 -8.49 -2.76 2.24
CA HIS A 233 -8.10 -3.43 3.47
C HIS A 233 -9.06 -4.60 3.76
N PRO A 234 -9.08 -5.66 2.94
CA PRO A 234 -9.98 -6.78 3.16
C PRO A 234 -9.55 -7.62 4.37
N ALA A 235 -10.53 -8.07 5.16
CA ALA A 235 -10.34 -9.11 6.15
C ALA A 235 -11.58 -10.00 6.25
N THR A 236 -11.44 -11.21 6.82
CA THR A 236 -12.56 -12.12 7.05
C THR A 236 -13.38 -11.73 8.29
N GLU A 237 -12.90 -10.78 9.09
CA GLU A 237 -13.53 -10.23 10.28
C GLU A 237 -13.48 -8.70 10.24
N ASP A 238 -14.49 -8.02 10.84
CA ASP A 238 -14.52 -6.56 10.93
C ASP A 238 -13.79 -6.02 12.18
N ALA A 239 -13.42 -6.90 13.12
CA ALA A 239 -12.69 -6.54 14.31
C ALA A 239 -11.61 -7.60 14.62
N TYR A 240 -10.36 -7.18 14.68
CA TYR A 240 -9.20 -8.01 15.04
C TYR A 240 -8.15 -7.10 15.69
N PRO A 241 -7.15 -7.67 16.43
CA PRO A 241 -6.07 -6.87 16.99
C PRO A 241 -5.35 -6.03 15.90
N GLY A 242 -5.34 -4.70 16.07
CA GLY A 242 -4.78 -3.76 15.10
C GLY A 242 -5.77 -3.25 14.04
N SER A 243 -7.05 -3.67 14.07
CA SER A 243 -8.07 -3.15 13.15
C SER A 243 -8.38 -1.67 13.43
N ALA A 244 -8.55 -0.87 12.37
CA ALA A 244 -8.98 0.52 12.47
C ALA A 244 -10.48 0.61 12.80
N PRO A 245 -10.89 1.46 13.75
CA PRO A 245 -12.30 1.63 14.07
C PRO A 245 -13.11 2.08 12.86
N GLY A 246 -14.27 1.48 12.64
CA GLY A 246 -15.23 1.87 11.61
C GLY A 246 -14.93 1.34 10.22
N TYR A 247 -13.83 0.63 9.98
CA TYR A 247 -13.59 -0.01 8.69
C TYR A 247 -14.53 -1.21 8.47
N ALA A 248 -15.02 -1.36 7.25
CA ALA A 248 -15.90 -2.45 6.82
C ALA A 248 -15.10 -3.53 6.06
N TYR A 249 -14.18 -4.17 6.74
CA TYR A 249 -13.20 -5.12 6.17
C TYR A 249 -13.84 -6.26 5.38
N ARG A 250 -14.91 -6.85 5.94
CA ARG A 250 -15.67 -7.94 5.28
C ARG A 250 -16.38 -7.45 4.02
N ALA A 251 -16.86 -6.21 4.02
CA ALA A 251 -17.48 -5.61 2.84
C ALA A 251 -16.44 -5.36 1.73
N GLU A 252 -15.22 -4.99 2.09
CA GLU A 252 -14.12 -4.86 1.13
C GLU A 252 -13.71 -6.23 0.55
N LEU A 253 -13.64 -7.27 1.38
CA LEU A 253 -13.42 -8.63 0.89
C LEU A 253 -14.54 -9.08 -0.06
N ALA A 254 -15.80 -8.86 0.32
CA ALA A 254 -16.95 -9.21 -0.51
C ALA A 254 -16.91 -8.48 -1.86
N ALA A 255 -16.46 -7.23 -1.90
CA ALA A 255 -16.30 -6.49 -3.14
C ALA A 255 -15.24 -7.10 -4.08
N LEU A 256 -14.13 -7.60 -3.53
CA LEU A 256 -13.09 -8.25 -4.32
C LEU A 256 -13.49 -9.63 -4.86
N LEU A 257 -14.37 -10.32 -4.13
CA LEU A 257 -14.89 -11.66 -4.49
C LEU A 257 -16.14 -11.59 -5.40
N ASP A 258 -16.74 -10.41 -5.58
CA ASP A 258 -18.01 -10.25 -6.28
C ASP A 258 -17.93 -10.71 -7.75
N PRO A 259 -18.79 -11.67 -8.19
CA PRO A 259 -18.76 -12.17 -9.55
C PRO A 259 -19.03 -11.11 -10.61
N GLY A 260 -19.86 -10.10 -10.29
CA GLY A 260 -20.17 -9.01 -11.20
C GLY A 260 -18.99 -8.01 -11.33
N VAL A 261 -18.20 -7.80 -10.29
CA VAL A 261 -16.93 -7.07 -10.38
C VAL A 261 -15.96 -7.80 -11.30
N ARG A 262 -15.85 -9.12 -11.14
CA ARG A 262 -14.99 -9.96 -11.98
C ARG A 262 -15.42 -9.96 -13.45
N ALA A 263 -16.73 -10.06 -13.71
CA ALA A 263 -17.27 -9.95 -15.06
C ALA A 263 -16.97 -8.60 -15.70
N LEU A 264 -17.15 -7.47 -14.96
CA LEU A 264 -16.83 -6.13 -15.45
C LEU A 264 -15.37 -5.96 -15.85
N VAL A 265 -14.43 -6.59 -15.15
CA VAL A 265 -13.01 -6.56 -15.53
C VAL A 265 -12.81 -7.16 -16.93
N GLY A 266 -13.44 -8.31 -17.23
CA GLY A 266 -13.40 -8.93 -18.54
C GLY A 266 -14.12 -8.09 -19.61
N ASP A 267 -15.34 -7.65 -19.34
CA ASP A 267 -16.19 -6.90 -20.29
C ASP A 267 -15.59 -5.54 -20.69
N ARG A 268 -14.77 -4.94 -19.85
CA ARG A 268 -14.14 -3.65 -20.06
C ARG A 268 -12.72 -3.70 -20.62
N ASP A 269 -12.25 -4.89 -21.01
CA ASP A 269 -10.89 -5.13 -21.50
C ASP A 269 -9.83 -4.55 -20.53
N ILE A 270 -9.99 -4.89 -19.24
CA ILE A 270 -9.09 -4.48 -18.18
C ILE A 270 -8.11 -5.61 -17.92
N HIS A 271 -6.83 -5.31 -18.09
CA HIS A 271 -5.76 -6.24 -17.79
C HIS A 271 -5.37 -6.14 -16.32
N LEU A 272 -5.71 -7.16 -15.53
CA LEU A 272 -5.20 -7.31 -14.16
C LEU A 272 -3.72 -7.62 -14.20
N CYS A 273 -2.92 -6.91 -13.40
CA CYS A 273 -1.47 -7.06 -13.36
C CYS A 273 -0.91 -6.75 -11.98
N ARG A 274 0.33 -7.20 -11.73
CA ARG A 274 1.16 -6.80 -10.59
C ARG A 274 1.99 -5.57 -10.96
N PHE A 275 2.67 -4.97 -9.98
CA PHE A 275 3.64 -3.90 -10.25
C PHE A 275 4.82 -4.41 -11.09
N ALA A 276 5.32 -5.63 -10.80
CA ALA A 276 6.38 -6.27 -11.57
C ALA A 276 6.02 -6.44 -13.06
N ASP A 277 4.76 -6.78 -13.38
CA ASP A 277 4.32 -6.93 -14.78
C ASP A 277 4.31 -5.58 -15.52
N ALA A 278 4.10 -4.48 -14.80
CA ALA A 278 4.17 -3.14 -15.36
C ALA A 278 5.63 -2.68 -15.57
N THR A 279 6.57 -3.20 -14.78
CA THR A 279 8.01 -2.95 -14.90
C THR A 279 8.58 -3.62 -16.14
N ALA A 280 8.29 -4.90 -16.36
CA ALA A 280 8.80 -5.68 -17.49
C ALA A 280 8.46 -5.06 -18.87
N LYS A 281 7.27 -4.45 -19.00
CA LYS A 281 6.89 -3.76 -20.25
C LYS A 281 7.62 -2.45 -20.50
N LYS A 282 8.17 -1.81 -19.46
CA LYS A 282 8.96 -0.58 -19.58
C LYS A 282 10.34 -0.87 -20.15
N GLU A 283 10.95 -2.01 -19.80
CA GLU A 283 12.25 -2.47 -20.30
C GLU A 283 12.19 -2.88 -21.77
N LEU A 284 11.06 -3.44 -22.25
CA LEU A 284 10.86 -3.82 -23.66
C LEU A 284 10.55 -2.63 -24.58
N ALA A 285 10.24 -1.45 -24.01
CA ALA A 285 9.88 -0.25 -24.76
C ALA A 285 10.99 0.82 -24.75
N ALA A 286 12.09 0.58 -24.04
CA ALA A 286 13.28 1.44 -23.94
C ALA A 286 14.42 0.91 -24.82
#